data_3bcaf4e293ac1183b75f623dce633f08
#
_entry.id   3bcaf4e293ac1183b75f623dce633f08
#
_cell.length_a   1.000
_cell.length_b   1.000
_cell.length_c   1.000
_cell.angle_alpha   90.00
_cell.angle_beta   90.00
_cell.angle_gamma   90.00
#
_symmetry.space_group_name_H-M   'P 1'
#
loop_
_entity.id
_entity.type
_entity.pdbx_description
1 polymer ?
#
loop_
_entity_poly.entity_id
_entity_poly.type
_entity_poly.pdbx_seq_one_letter_code
_entity_poly.pdbx_strand_id
1 'polypeptide(L)'
;IGFIAIKGHLLDDKTKDELYTEVKSFFNLSDEVKSNYIIKGLASQRGFTPFGKESAKGKNIGDLKEFWHFGQYVKDEPKLKEEYPDNVIVNELKNFNAVGQKTYELLEETGKHILRAIACYLNLEETYFDKHIFNGNSILRAIHYPPITEEPKNAERAAAHGDINLITLLMGAQGKGLQVLNNSGEWIDAVAEED
;
A
#
# COMPACT_ATOMS: atom_id res chain seq x y z
N ILE A 1 18.84 -4.20 -9.43
CA ILE A 1 18.32 -3.92 -8.06
C ILE A 1 16.82 -4.18 -8.00
N GLY A 2 16.05 -4.01 -9.10
CA GLY A 2 14.59 -4.20 -9.12
C GLY A 2 13.78 -3.00 -8.61
N PHE A 3 14.40 -1.84 -8.42
CA PHE A 3 13.76 -0.59 -8.03
C PHE A 3 14.08 0.51 -9.03
N ILE A 4 13.08 1.33 -9.35
CA ILE A 4 13.21 2.52 -10.21
C ILE A 4 12.45 3.69 -9.57
N ALA A 5 12.92 4.90 -9.81
CA ALA A 5 12.16 6.12 -9.48
C ALA A 5 11.43 6.59 -10.75
N ILE A 6 10.19 7.02 -10.60
CA ILE A 6 9.34 7.49 -11.70
C ILE A 6 8.89 8.90 -11.42
N LYS A 7 9.05 9.77 -12.41
CA LYS A 7 8.54 11.16 -12.42
C LYS A 7 7.42 11.30 -13.44
N GLY A 8 6.56 12.29 -13.24
CA GLY A 8 5.45 12.56 -14.13
C GLY A 8 4.34 11.50 -14.05
N HIS A 9 4.19 10.85 -12.90
CA HIS A 9 3.08 9.95 -12.62
C HIS A 9 1.74 10.71 -12.51
N LEU A 10 0.62 9.98 -12.52
CA LEU A 10 -0.71 10.59 -12.55
C LEU A 10 -1.19 11.14 -11.20
N LEU A 11 -0.56 10.76 -10.10
CA LEU A 11 -0.92 11.24 -8.77
C LEU A 11 -0.37 12.66 -8.55
N ASP A 12 -1.23 13.66 -8.57
CA ASP A 12 -0.86 15.04 -8.31
C ASP A 12 -0.58 15.30 -6.81
N ASP A 13 0.25 16.33 -6.52
CA ASP A 13 0.64 16.68 -5.16
C ASP A 13 -0.55 16.98 -4.26
N LYS A 14 -1.56 17.65 -4.78
CA LYS A 14 -2.77 17.97 -4.01
C LYS A 14 -3.47 16.68 -3.53
N THR A 15 -3.68 15.72 -4.41
CA THR A 15 -4.33 14.46 -4.05
C THR A 15 -3.45 13.66 -3.08
N LYS A 16 -2.14 13.67 -3.28
CA LYS A 16 -1.16 13.07 -2.36
C LYS A 16 -1.28 13.66 -0.95
N ASP A 17 -1.25 14.99 -0.85
CA ASP A 17 -1.31 15.71 0.45
C ASP A 17 -2.67 15.53 1.14
N GLU A 18 -3.75 15.51 0.38
CA GLU A 18 -5.09 15.19 0.89
C GLU A 18 -5.12 13.76 1.47
N LEU A 19 -4.56 12.77 0.78
CA LEU A 19 -4.48 11.40 1.28
C LEU A 19 -3.69 11.34 2.60
N TYR A 20 -2.50 11.93 2.65
CA TYR A 20 -1.69 11.94 3.88
C TYR A 20 -2.41 12.63 5.04
N THR A 21 -3.14 13.71 4.77
CA THR A 21 -3.93 14.43 5.79
C THR A 21 -5.04 13.53 6.35
N GLU A 22 -5.80 12.90 5.49
CA GLU A 22 -6.91 12.02 5.89
C GLU A 22 -6.40 10.76 6.61
N VAL A 23 -5.34 10.14 6.09
CA VAL A 23 -4.71 8.96 6.71
C VAL A 23 -4.15 9.30 8.09
N LYS A 24 -3.46 10.42 8.24
CA LYS A 24 -2.98 10.91 9.53
C LYS A 24 -4.13 11.17 10.51
N SER A 25 -5.22 11.75 10.01
CA SER A 25 -6.43 11.96 10.81
C SER A 25 -7.04 10.66 11.30
N PHE A 26 -7.07 9.63 10.45
CA PHE A 26 -7.54 8.29 10.84
C PHE A 26 -6.66 7.67 11.94
N PHE A 27 -5.34 7.67 11.78
CA PHE A 27 -4.46 7.08 12.79
C PHE A 27 -4.43 7.85 14.11
N ASN A 28 -4.85 9.13 14.12
CA ASN A 28 -5.04 9.93 15.33
C ASN A 28 -6.38 9.70 16.04
N LEU A 29 -7.30 8.93 15.47
CA LEU A 29 -8.52 8.51 16.17
C LEU A 29 -8.16 7.61 17.37
N SER A 30 -9.04 7.55 18.36
CA SER A 30 -8.83 6.66 19.50
C SER A 30 -8.77 5.19 19.06
N ASP A 31 -8.05 4.36 19.81
CA ASP A 31 -7.95 2.92 19.51
C ASP A 31 -9.32 2.23 19.56
N GLU A 32 -10.23 2.72 20.41
CA GLU A 32 -11.60 2.24 20.47
C GLU A 32 -12.31 2.47 19.12
N VAL A 33 -12.22 3.67 18.56
CA VAL A 33 -12.82 4.00 17.25
C VAL A 33 -12.15 3.20 16.13
N LYS A 34 -10.80 3.20 16.06
CA LYS A 34 -10.06 2.44 15.04
C LYS A 34 -10.42 0.95 15.06
N SER A 35 -10.63 0.37 16.26
CA SER A 35 -10.96 -1.05 16.42
C SER A 35 -12.28 -1.45 15.76
N ASN A 36 -13.22 -0.52 15.58
CA ASN A 36 -14.49 -0.78 14.88
C ASN A 36 -14.27 -1.10 13.39
N TYR A 37 -13.11 -0.74 12.84
CA TYR A 37 -12.74 -0.95 11.45
C TYR A 37 -11.89 -2.19 11.19
N ILE A 38 -11.71 -3.05 12.21
CA ILE A 38 -11.08 -4.37 12.08
C ILE A 38 -12.11 -5.36 11.55
N ILE A 39 -11.91 -5.81 10.31
CA ILE A 39 -12.84 -6.76 9.67
C ILE A 39 -12.36 -8.19 9.90
N LYS A 40 -13.13 -8.94 10.69
CA LYS A 40 -12.82 -10.35 10.94
C LYS A 40 -13.03 -11.20 9.68
N GLY A 41 -12.16 -12.18 9.49
CA GLY A 41 -12.29 -13.16 8.39
C GLY A 41 -11.70 -12.70 7.05
N LEU A 42 -11.29 -11.45 6.89
CA LEU A 42 -10.70 -10.93 5.65
C LEU A 42 -9.17 -10.94 5.62
N ALA A 43 -8.50 -11.57 6.58
CA ALA A 43 -7.01 -11.61 6.65
C ALA A 43 -6.37 -10.23 6.43
N SER A 44 -6.94 -9.19 6.99
CA SER A 44 -6.51 -7.78 6.86
C SER A 44 -6.56 -7.21 5.44
N GLN A 45 -7.32 -7.78 4.52
CA GLN A 45 -7.38 -7.28 3.13
C GLN A 45 -8.14 -5.96 2.97
N ARG A 46 -8.93 -5.55 3.96
CA ARG A 46 -9.70 -4.29 3.98
C ARG A 46 -9.72 -3.73 5.41
N GLY A 47 -9.83 -2.41 5.49
CA GLY A 47 -9.97 -1.73 6.77
C GLY A 47 -8.68 -1.64 7.56
N PHE A 48 -8.81 -1.60 8.87
CA PHE A 48 -7.72 -1.33 9.80
C PHE A 48 -7.05 -2.61 10.31
N THR A 49 -5.72 -2.59 10.33
CA THR A 49 -4.91 -3.62 11.00
C THR A 49 -4.11 -2.98 12.12
N PRO A 50 -4.31 -3.41 13.38
CA PRO A 50 -3.69 -2.81 14.56
C PRO A 50 -2.18 -3.00 14.60
N PHE A 51 -1.54 -2.13 15.39
CA PHE A 51 -0.11 -2.17 15.68
C PHE A 51 0.35 -3.55 16.17
N GLY A 52 1.48 -4.02 15.62
CA GLY A 52 2.09 -5.29 16.00
C GLY A 52 1.31 -6.54 15.61
N LYS A 53 0.26 -6.42 14.80
CA LYS A 53 -0.57 -7.57 14.40
C LYS A 53 0.00 -8.33 13.20
N GLU A 54 0.60 -7.64 12.25
CA GLU A 54 1.24 -8.27 11.09
C GLU A 54 2.70 -8.64 11.43
N SER A 55 3.14 -9.81 11.00
CA SER A 55 4.53 -10.24 11.11
C SER A 55 5.01 -10.78 9.76
N ALA A 56 6.28 -10.58 9.44
CA ALA A 56 6.88 -11.18 8.26
C ALA A 56 6.86 -12.72 8.37
N LYS A 57 6.78 -13.39 7.22
CA LYS A 57 6.75 -14.86 7.14
C LYS A 57 7.93 -15.47 7.90
N GLY A 58 7.63 -16.36 8.85
CA GLY A 58 8.64 -17.05 9.68
C GLY A 58 9.09 -16.27 10.93
N LYS A 59 8.55 -15.07 11.21
CA LYS A 59 8.76 -14.34 12.45
C LYS A 59 7.53 -14.44 13.36
N ASN A 60 7.78 -14.58 14.67
CA ASN A 60 6.72 -14.63 15.70
C ASN A 60 6.49 -13.27 16.39
N ILE A 61 7.24 -12.25 15.99
CA ILE A 61 7.17 -10.90 16.57
C ILE A 61 6.52 -10.01 15.50
N GLY A 62 5.48 -9.27 15.88
CA GLY A 62 4.80 -8.35 14.99
C GLY A 62 5.66 -7.15 14.63
N ASP A 63 5.52 -6.65 13.40
CA ASP A 63 6.16 -5.43 12.94
C ASP A 63 5.60 -4.21 13.70
N LEU A 64 6.45 -3.21 13.94
CA LEU A 64 6.09 -1.99 14.67
C LEU A 64 5.33 -1.00 13.78
N LYS A 65 4.23 -1.45 13.20
CA LYS A 65 3.37 -0.69 12.30
C LYS A 65 1.90 -1.02 12.51
N GLU A 66 1.06 -0.07 12.15
CA GLU A 66 -0.37 -0.27 11.90
C GLU A 66 -0.68 0.21 10.50
N PHE A 67 -1.77 -0.23 9.88
CA PHE A 67 -2.09 0.18 8.52
C PHE A 67 -3.57 0.11 8.20
N TRP A 68 -3.95 0.84 7.15
CA TRP A 68 -5.25 0.76 6.52
C TRP A 68 -5.15 0.23 5.09
N HIS A 69 -6.09 -0.61 4.69
CA HIS A 69 -6.20 -1.09 3.31
C HIS A 69 -7.45 -0.55 2.62
N PHE A 70 -7.22 0.16 1.51
CA PHE A 70 -8.21 0.36 0.46
C PHE A 70 -8.00 -0.75 -0.57
N GLY A 71 -9.05 -1.44 -0.93
CA GLY A 71 -9.00 -2.46 -1.96
C GLY A 71 -9.68 -2.00 -3.22
N GLN A 72 -9.68 -2.90 -4.17
CA GLN A 72 -10.28 -2.76 -5.46
C GLN A 72 -11.73 -2.28 -5.44
N TYR A 73 -12.07 -1.44 -6.39
CA TYR A 73 -13.43 -1.02 -6.73
C TYR A 73 -13.88 -1.76 -8.00
N VAL A 74 -14.57 -2.91 -7.82
CA VAL A 74 -15.06 -3.71 -8.94
C VAL A 74 -16.19 -3.00 -9.65
N LYS A 75 -16.03 -2.78 -10.96
CA LYS A 75 -17.03 -2.19 -11.85
C LYS A 75 -17.53 -3.25 -12.84
N ASP A 76 -18.85 -3.28 -13.07
CA ASP A 76 -19.51 -4.04 -14.14
C ASP A 76 -19.28 -5.57 -14.18
N GLU A 77 -18.78 -6.16 -13.08
CA GLU A 77 -18.49 -7.59 -12.96
C GLU A 77 -19.12 -8.18 -11.70
N PRO A 78 -20.42 -8.50 -11.70
CA PRO A 78 -21.13 -8.94 -10.49
C PRO A 78 -20.49 -10.14 -9.79
N LYS A 79 -19.96 -11.12 -10.56
CA LYS A 79 -19.31 -12.31 -9.99
C LYS A 79 -18.04 -11.97 -9.21
N LEU A 80 -17.19 -11.09 -9.78
CA LEU A 80 -15.99 -10.64 -9.09
C LEU A 80 -16.32 -9.78 -7.87
N LYS A 81 -17.41 -9.03 -7.94
CA LYS A 81 -17.89 -8.25 -6.79
C LYS A 81 -18.31 -9.13 -5.64
N GLU A 82 -18.83 -10.34 -5.90
CA GLU A 82 -19.13 -11.33 -4.86
C GLU A 82 -17.87 -11.96 -4.25
N GLU A 83 -16.78 -12.06 -5.04
CA GLU A 83 -15.52 -12.65 -4.59
C GLU A 83 -14.66 -11.65 -3.77
N TYR A 84 -14.74 -10.35 -4.08
CA TYR A 84 -13.94 -9.34 -3.40
C TYR A 84 -14.74 -8.65 -2.30
N PRO A 85 -14.15 -8.50 -1.10
CA PRO A 85 -14.81 -7.78 -0.01
C PRO A 85 -14.95 -6.29 -0.36
N ASP A 86 -16.07 -5.71 0.05
CA ASP A 86 -16.30 -4.27 -0.08
C ASP A 86 -15.29 -3.45 0.71
N ASN A 87 -15.02 -2.23 0.21
CA ASN A 87 -14.23 -1.28 0.97
C ASN A 87 -14.99 -0.81 2.22
N VAL A 88 -14.26 -0.67 3.31
CA VAL A 88 -14.79 -0.22 4.59
C VAL A 88 -14.93 1.30 4.57
N ILE A 89 -16.06 1.81 5.05
CA ILE A 89 -16.36 3.24 5.11
C ILE A 89 -16.05 3.78 6.50
N VAL A 90 -15.20 4.80 6.58
CA VAL A 90 -14.88 5.51 7.81
C VAL A 90 -15.90 6.64 8.02
N ASN A 91 -16.72 6.54 9.05
CA ASN A 91 -17.81 7.48 9.29
C ASN A 91 -17.35 8.81 9.91
N GLU A 92 -16.27 8.79 10.67
CA GLU A 92 -15.72 9.96 11.37
C GLU A 92 -15.00 10.93 10.42
N LEU A 93 -14.58 10.47 9.24
CA LEU A 93 -13.77 11.22 8.30
C LEU A 93 -14.44 11.28 6.93
N LYS A 94 -15.13 12.39 6.69
CA LYS A 94 -15.99 12.56 5.51
C LYS A 94 -15.28 12.33 4.16
N ASN A 95 -14.01 12.73 4.05
CA ASN A 95 -13.29 12.68 2.77
C ASN A 95 -12.39 11.45 2.65
N PHE A 96 -12.13 10.72 3.72
CA PHE A 96 -11.17 9.62 3.80
C PHE A 96 -11.35 8.58 2.67
N ASN A 97 -12.57 8.07 2.53
CA ASN A 97 -12.84 7.03 1.52
C ASN A 97 -12.78 7.59 0.09
N ALA A 98 -13.26 8.81 -0.15
CA ALA A 98 -13.24 9.41 -1.48
C ALA A 98 -11.81 9.72 -1.96
N VAL A 99 -10.96 10.23 -1.07
CA VAL A 99 -9.55 10.51 -1.38
C VAL A 99 -8.77 9.19 -1.55
N GLY A 100 -9.04 8.20 -0.70
CA GLY A 100 -8.46 6.86 -0.83
C GLY A 100 -8.79 6.21 -2.18
N GLN A 101 -10.07 6.28 -2.60
CA GLN A 101 -10.50 5.77 -3.90
C GLN A 101 -9.82 6.51 -5.06
N LYS A 102 -9.82 7.83 -5.03
CA LYS A 102 -9.17 8.63 -6.08
C LYS A 102 -7.69 8.29 -6.21
N THR A 103 -7.00 8.19 -5.08
CA THR A 103 -5.57 7.82 -5.08
C THR A 103 -5.36 6.40 -5.62
N TYR A 104 -6.19 5.45 -5.22
CA TYR A 104 -6.15 4.09 -5.73
C TYR A 104 -6.25 4.07 -7.26
N GLU A 105 -7.26 4.75 -7.84
CA GLU A 105 -7.49 4.80 -9.29
C GLU A 105 -6.32 5.45 -10.05
N LEU A 106 -5.73 6.53 -9.52
CA LEU A 106 -4.57 7.18 -10.14
C LEU A 106 -3.31 6.33 -10.10
N LEU A 107 -3.07 5.61 -9.00
CA LEU A 107 -1.95 4.69 -8.89
C LEU A 107 -2.16 3.44 -9.75
N GLU A 108 -3.38 2.91 -9.83
CA GLU A 108 -3.70 1.78 -10.71
C GLU A 108 -3.40 2.11 -12.18
N GLU A 109 -3.84 3.28 -12.66
CA GLU A 109 -3.56 3.72 -14.04
C GLU A 109 -2.06 3.98 -14.25
N THR A 110 -1.36 4.56 -13.27
CA THR A 110 0.11 4.70 -13.32
C THR A 110 0.77 3.33 -13.42
N GLY A 111 0.34 2.37 -12.60
CA GLY A 111 0.85 0.99 -12.63
C GLY A 111 0.66 0.30 -13.97
N LYS A 112 -0.47 0.53 -14.61
CA LYS A 112 -0.77 0.03 -15.96
C LYS A 112 0.22 0.55 -17.01
N HIS A 113 0.54 1.85 -16.99
CA HIS A 113 1.54 2.41 -17.88
C HIS A 113 2.93 1.80 -17.66
N ILE A 114 3.32 1.58 -16.40
CA ILE A 114 4.58 0.93 -16.07
C ILE A 114 4.61 -0.51 -16.59
N LEU A 115 3.55 -1.27 -16.37
CA LEU A 115 3.46 -2.66 -16.84
C LEU A 115 3.49 -2.75 -18.37
N ARG A 116 2.90 -1.78 -19.09
CA ARG A 116 3.02 -1.69 -20.55
C ARG A 116 4.46 -1.44 -20.99
N ALA A 117 5.17 -0.54 -20.33
CA ALA A 117 6.61 -0.34 -20.60
C ALA A 117 7.42 -1.61 -20.32
N ILE A 118 7.12 -2.35 -19.26
CA ILE A 118 7.73 -3.65 -18.96
C ILE A 118 7.40 -4.67 -20.05
N ALA A 119 6.16 -4.73 -20.54
CA ALA A 119 5.79 -5.62 -21.65
C ALA A 119 6.63 -5.36 -22.89
N CYS A 120 6.77 -4.09 -23.27
CA CYS A 120 7.64 -3.70 -24.40
C CYS A 120 9.12 -4.12 -24.19
N TYR A 121 9.65 -3.91 -23.00
CA TYR A 121 11.01 -4.34 -22.65
C TYR A 121 11.19 -5.86 -22.76
N LEU A 122 10.17 -6.64 -22.41
CA LEU A 122 10.17 -8.11 -22.51
C LEU A 122 9.83 -8.64 -23.90
N ASN A 123 9.70 -7.76 -24.92
CA ASN A 123 9.27 -8.10 -26.27
C ASN A 123 7.87 -8.80 -26.29
N LEU A 124 6.98 -8.40 -25.42
CA LEU A 124 5.57 -8.78 -25.38
C LEU A 124 4.71 -7.70 -26.05
N GLU A 125 3.46 -8.03 -26.37
CA GLU A 125 2.47 -7.01 -26.77
C GLU A 125 2.34 -5.96 -25.67
N GLU A 126 2.27 -4.67 -26.04
CA GLU A 126 2.20 -3.55 -25.08
C GLU A 126 1.11 -3.76 -24.03
N THR A 127 -0.05 -4.28 -24.43
CA THR A 127 -1.21 -4.50 -23.57
C THR A 127 -1.22 -5.88 -22.89
N TYR A 128 -0.12 -6.63 -22.94
CA TYR A 128 -0.06 -8.01 -22.44
C TYR A 128 -0.56 -8.15 -20.99
N PHE A 129 -0.20 -7.21 -20.12
CA PHE A 129 -0.57 -7.24 -18.71
C PHE A 129 -1.99 -6.69 -18.44
N ASP A 130 -2.61 -5.94 -19.35
CA ASP A 130 -3.89 -5.27 -19.11
C ASP A 130 -4.97 -6.25 -18.63
N LYS A 131 -5.07 -7.43 -19.25
CA LYS A 131 -6.03 -8.48 -18.86
C LYS A 131 -5.72 -9.12 -17.49
N HIS A 132 -4.47 -9.04 -17.02
CA HIS A 132 -4.06 -9.63 -15.76
C HIS A 132 -4.27 -8.68 -14.58
N ILE A 133 -4.39 -7.38 -14.84
CA ILE A 133 -4.63 -6.34 -13.84
C ILE A 133 -6.08 -5.84 -13.83
N PHE A 134 -6.82 -6.08 -14.93
CA PHE A 134 -8.22 -5.69 -15.01
C PHE A 134 -9.02 -6.37 -13.90
N ASN A 135 -9.67 -5.57 -13.07
CA ASN A 135 -10.35 -6.04 -11.88
C ASN A 135 -9.49 -6.97 -10.99
N GLY A 136 -8.16 -6.79 -10.98
CA GLY A 136 -7.23 -7.55 -10.13
C GLY A 136 -7.35 -7.19 -8.65
N ASN A 137 -6.87 -7.99 -7.73
CA ASN A 137 -6.94 -7.73 -6.29
C ASN A 137 -5.79 -6.81 -5.80
N SER A 138 -5.65 -5.64 -6.43
CA SER A 138 -4.71 -4.63 -5.98
C SER A 138 -5.15 -4.01 -4.66
N ILE A 139 -4.21 -3.58 -3.86
CA ILE A 139 -4.45 -2.97 -2.54
C ILE A 139 -3.61 -1.70 -2.42
N LEU A 140 -4.25 -0.59 -2.06
CA LEU A 140 -3.56 0.60 -1.58
C LEU A 140 -3.42 0.50 -0.07
N ARG A 141 -2.17 0.40 0.40
CA ARG A 141 -1.84 0.30 1.83
C ARG A 141 -1.32 1.63 2.35
N ALA A 142 -2.04 2.24 3.26
CA ALA A 142 -1.57 3.38 4.05
C ALA A 142 -0.96 2.87 5.34
N ILE A 143 0.36 3.07 5.53
CA ILE A 143 1.10 2.55 6.67
C ILE A 143 1.43 3.69 7.63
N HIS A 144 1.21 3.45 8.92
CA HIS A 144 1.66 4.31 10.00
C HIS A 144 2.69 3.60 10.86
N TYR A 145 3.83 4.25 11.05
CA TYR A 145 4.89 3.85 11.96
C TYR A 145 4.90 4.80 13.17
N PRO A 146 4.23 4.46 14.27
CA PRO A 146 4.24 5.30 15.46
C PRO A 146 5.67 5.54 15.98
N PRO A 147 5.89 6.63 16.72
CA PRO A 147 7.17 6.84 17.43
C PRO A 147 7.49 5.64 18.32
N ILE A 148 8.75 5.18 18.28
CA ILE A 148 9.23 4.13 19.18
C ILE A 148 9.58 4.80 20.51
N THR A 149 8.81 4.52 21.55
CA THR A 149 8.97 5.10 22.89
C THR A 149 9.75 4.19 23.85
N GLU A 150 9.86 2.89 23.52
CA GLU A 150 10.60 1.89 24.29
C GLU A 150 11.53 1.10 23.38
N GLU A 151 12.60 0.53 23.93
CA GLU A 151 13.52 -0.30 23.15
C GLU A 151 12.78 -1.51 22.56
N PRO A 152 12.76 -1.64 21.21
CA PRO A 152 11.98 -2.69 20.57
C PRO A 152 12.68 -4.04 20.73
N LYS A 153 12.27 -4.86 21.67
CA LYS A 153 12.81 -6.19 21.97
C LYS A 153 12.79 -7.11 20.72
N ASN A 154 13.76 -6.93 19.82
CA ASN A 154 13.88 -7.66 18.53
C ASN A 154 12.74 -7.44 17.53
N ALA A 155 11.89 -6.43 17.70
CA ALA A 155 10.88 -6.04 16.72
C ALA A 155 11.45 -4.99 15.76
N GLU A 156 11.08 -5.06 14.50
CA GLU A 156 11.46 -4.12 13.45
C GLU A 156 10.23 -3.30 13.02
N ARG A 157 10.43 -2.12 12.43
CA ARG A 157 9.32 -1.35 11.83
C ARG A 157 8.68 -2.11 10.69
N ALA A 158 9.51 -2.69 9.81
CA ALA A 158 9.12 -3.63 8.78
C ALA A 158 10.28 -4.59 8.56
N ALA A 159 10.07 -5.86 8.83
CA ALA A 159 11.07 -6.88 8.61
C ALA A 159 11.33 -7.07 7.11
N ALA A 160 12.57 -7.44 6.76
CA ALA A 160 12.95 -7.74 5.40
C ALA A 160 12.01 -8.79 4.75
N HIS A 161 11.49 -8.49 3.58
CA HIS A 161 10.60 -9.38 2.81
C HIS A 161 10.71 -9.10 1.32
N GLY A 162 10.27 -10.03 0.51
CA GLY A 162 10.03 -9.81 -0.92
C GLY A 162 8.55 -9.59 -1.18
N ASP A 163 8.23 -8.71 -2.11
CA ASP A 163 6.87 -8.51 -2.59
C ASP A 163 6.47 -9.66 -3.52
N ILE A 164 5.22 -10.12 -3.42
CA ILE A 164 4.70 -11.28 -4.17
C ILE A 164 3.75 -10.89 -5.30
N ASN A 165 3.65 -9.62 -5.60
CA ASN A 165 2.81 -9.04 -6.65
C ASN A 165 3.60 -8.82 -7.96
N LEU A 166 2.94 -8.29 -8.99
CA LEU A 166 3.61 -7.94 -10.25
C LEU A 166 4.57 -6.76 -10.06
N ILE A 167 4.08 -5.68 -9.45
CA ILE A 167 4.85 -4.47 -9.12
C ILE A 167 4.28 -3.85 -7.84
N THR A 168 5.12 -3.12 -7.12
CA THR A 168 4.71 -2.26 -6.01
C THR A 168 5.00 -0.80 -6.37
N LEU A 169 3.99 0.05 -6.24
CA LEU A 169 4.15 1.50 -6.34
C LEU A 169 4.31 2.06 -4.94
N LEU A 170 5.50 2.52 -4.61
CA LEU A 170 5.81 3.09 -3.31
C LEU A 170 5.80 4.61 -3.41
N MET A 171 4.88 5.24 -2.70
CA MET A 171 4.91 6.70 -2.49
C MET A 171 5.98 7.03 -1.47
N GLY A 172 6.71 8.13 -1.69
CA GLY A 172 7.80 8.56 -0.82
C GLY A 172 7.37 8.63 0.65
N ALA A 173 8.07 7.91 1.52
CA ALA A 173 7.80 7.93 2.95
C ALA A 173 8.28 9.24 3.56
N GLN A 174 7.52 9.78 4.52
CA GLN A 174 8.01 10.85 5.39
C GLN A 174 8.99 10.25 6.41
N GLY A 175 10.24 10.03 6.02
CA GLY A 175 11.27 9.48 6.91
C GLY A 175 12.37 8.73 6.18
N LYS A 176 13.33 8.24 6.96
CA LYS A 176 14.47 7.43 6.49
C LYS A 176 14.32 5.98 6.95
N GLY A 177 15.07 5.07 6.32
CA GLY A 177 15.19 3.68 6.77
C GLY A 177 14.67 2.64 5.80
N LEU A 178 14.18 3.03 4.61
CA LEU A 178 13.92 2.08 3.54
C LEU A 178 15.24 1.61 2.97
N GLN A 179 15.45 0.30 2.97
CA GLN A 179 16.65 -0.33 2.42
C GLN A 179 16.26 -1.43 1.43
N VAL A 180 17.08 -1.61 0.42
CA VAL A 180 16.93 -2.63 -0.60
C VAL A 180 18.16 -3.52 -0.62
N LEU A 181 17.96 -4.83 -0.59
CA LEU A 181 19.05 -5.80 -0.71
C LEU A 181 19.45 -5.93 -2.21
N ASN A 182 20.70 -5.61 -2.52
CA ASN A 182 21.22 -5.77 -3.88
C ASN A 182 21.61 -7.23 -4.19
N ASN A 183 21.95 -7.50 -5.44
CA ASN A 183 22.38 -8.84 -5.87
C ASN A 183 23.73 -9.28 -5.28
N SER A 184 24.52 -8.35 -4.71
CA SER A 184 25.76 -8.65 -4.01
C SER A 184 25.55 -8.98 -2.52
N GLY A 185 24.30 -8.92 -2.03
CA GLY A 185 23.97 -9.17 -0.63
C GLY A 185 24.19 -7.96 0.29
N GLU A 186 24.27 -6.75 -0.26
CA GLU A 186 24.45 -5.51 0.50
C GLU A 186 23.14 -4.75 0.60
N TRP A 187 22.85 -4.17 1.78
CA TRP A 187 21.73 -3.28 1.99
C TRP A 187 22.06 -1.87 1.51
N ILE A 188 21.24 -1.33 0.64
CA ILE A 188 21.38 0.01 0.06
C ILE A 188 20.19 0.85 0.51
N ASP A 189 20.46 2.05 1.04
CA ASP A 189 19.40 3.00 1.38
C ASP A 189 18.66 3.43 0.09
N ALA A 190 17.35 3.25 0.08
CA ALA A 190 16.49 3.79 -0.96
C ALA A 190 16.02 5.19 -0.54
N VAL A 191 16.53 6.20 -1.19
CA VAL A 191 16.13 7.59 -0.98
C VAL A 191 15.16 7.97 -2.09
N ALA A 192 13.94 8.36 -1.74
CA ALA A 192 13.04 8.97 -2.71
C ALA A 192 13.60 10.36 -3.08
N GLU A 193 13.77 10.60 -4.38
CA GLU A 193 14.02 11.96 -4.86
C GLU A 193 12.72 12.77 -4.74
N GLU A 194 12.84 14.06 -4.42
CA GLU A 194 11.71 14.98 -4.51
C GLU A 194 11.30 15.12 -5.98
N ASP A 195 10.00 15.01 -6.26
CA ASP A 195 9.43 15.26 -7.59
C ASP A 195 9.48 16.75 -7.95
#